data_ac30712b486c38c4065d5f6ddc2af459
#
_entry.id   ac30712b486c38c4065d5f6ddc2af459
#
_cell.length_a   1.000
_cell.length_b   1.000
_cell.length_c   1.000
_cell.angle_alpha   90.00
_cell.angle_beta   90.00
_cell.angle_gamma   90.00
#
_symmetry.space_group_name_H-M   'P 1'
#
loop_
_entity.id
_entity.type
_entity.pdbx_description
1 polymer ?
#
loop_
_entity_poly.entity_id
_entity_poly.type
_entity_poly.pdbx_seq_one_letter_code
_entity_poly.pdbx_strand_id
1 'polypeptide(L)'
;MASPLQKLLQAAGLSHAHLARQAQVSKSVIWRIAKHGQWTQRSKTNAQIQTVIAQLLTDEDLPAEQIAKAMAWQPKKQKAQSRPEKHSEPSARATKPVALISKTIEGNPDMLLRKHPVREETRAHFGLAADPFVDDLRSASDVVNHKTFRLALTQMRSVAKHGGMMALLGESGAGKSTARRMLLDEFQSKSNFVIIEPKTLGMDENVQTGSIMKSAHIAEAIIARLDPTAKLRRSPEARNTQLEQMLKNSFLGGRKHVLLIEEAHRLHWSTIKQLKGFYELESGFTPMLAIILIGQTELRHKLKEGDSELREFVARCQVVDLAPLGESLKEYITFKLKRVGGDLDAVLEKGALEALVKRLTITTQRGTARQAFGAEAGISKVYPLAVHNLLAAAMNAADELGAPKVTAQIVEGAGL
;
A
#
# COMPACT_ATOMS: atom_id res chain seq x y z
N MET A 1 -6.67 30.46 -6.52
CA MET A 1 -6.33 31.52 -7.47
C MET A 1 -4.91 31.31 -7.98
N ALA A 2 -4.65 31.53 -9.28
CA ALA A 2 -3.31 31.41 -9.82
C ALA A 2 -2.43 32.56 -9.30
N SER A 3 -1.16 32.28 -8.96
CA SER A 3 -0.21 33.29 -8.47
C SER A 3 0.10 34.34 -9.55
N PRO A 4 0.58 35.53 -9.19
CA PRO A 4 1.00 36.54 -10.17
C PRO A 4 2.07 36.01 -11.12
N LEU A 5 3.05 35.26 -10.63
CA LEU A 5 4.11 34.66 -11.47
C LEU A 5 3.53 33.64 -12.47
N GLN A 6 2.58 32.80 -12.05
CA GLN A 6 1.96 31.86 -12.96
C GLN A 6 1.18 32.55 -14.11
N LYS A 7 0.53 33.67 -13.79
CA LYS A 7 -0.18 34.47 -14.80
C LYS A 7 0.79 35.09 -15.83
N LEU A 8 1.92 35.62 -15.37
CA LEU A 8 2.95 36.17 -16.25
C LEU A 8 3.55 35.10 -17.16
N LEU A 9 3.88 33.94 -16.63
CA LEU A 9 4.41 32.82 -17.40
C LEU A 9 3.42 32.31 -18.47
N GLN A 10 2.12 32.30 -18.14
CA GLN A 10 1.08 31.96 -19.11
C GLN A 10 0.93 33.02 -20.20
N ALA A 11 1.00 34.29 -19.83
CA ALA A 11 0.91 35.41 -20.79
C ALA A 11 2.12 35.42 -21.75
N ALA A 12 3.31 35.08 -21.26
CA ALA A 12 4.54 34.94 -22.04
C ALA A 12 4.65 33.59 -22.80
N GLY A 13 3.66 32.70 -22.74
CA GLY A 13 3.70 31.41 -23.42
C GLY A 13 4.78 30.44 -22.88
N LEU A 14 5.40 30.75 -21.75
CA LEU A 14 6.52 30.01 -21.19
C LEU A 14 6.05 28.78 -20.37
N SER A 15 6.42 27.58 -20.82
CA SER A 15 6.09 26.35 -20.11
C SER A 15 7.02 26.09 -18.93
N HIS A 16 6.48 25.49 -17.85
CA HIS A 16 7.30 25.07 -16.69
C HIS A 16 8.42 24.09 -17.08
N ALA A 17 8.26 23.33 -18.18
CA ALA A 17 9.28 22.41 -18.64
C ALA A 17 10.44 23.14 -19.34
N HIS A 18 10.17 24.26 -20.03
CA HIS A 18 11.17 25.10 -20.64
C HIS A 18 12.03 25.78 -19.57
N LEU A 19 11.38 26.44 -18.60
CA LEU A 19 12.04 27.08 -17.45
C LEU A 19 12.89 26.10 -16.63
N ALA A 20 12.39 24.89 -16.41
CA ALA A 20 13.10 23.87 -15.66
C ALA A 20 14.39 23.43 -16.33
N ARG A 21 14.39 23.33 -17.67
CA ARG A 21 15.60 23.02 -18.47
C ARG A 21 16.62 24.14 -18.41
N GLN A 22 16.18 25.38 -18.59
CA GLN A 22 17.07 26.56 -18.57
C GLN A 22 17.69 26.79 -17.18
N ALA A 23 16.88 26.62 -16.11
CA ALA A 23 17.36 26.77 -14.74
C ALA A 23 18.06 25.52 -14.18
N GLN A 24 18.18 24.43 -14.95
CA GLN A 24 18.75 23.13 -14.54
C GLN A 24 18.13 22.57 -13.24
N VAL A 25 16.82 22.69 -13.09
CA VAL A 25 16.06 22.21 -11.95
C VAL A 25 14.88 21.33 -12.42
N SER A 26 14.28 20.58 -11.48
CA SER A 26 13.12 19.76 -11.82
C SER A 26 11.87 20.60 -12.11
N LYS A 27 11.01 20.12 -13.00
CA LYS A 27 9.72 20.75 -13.35
C LYS A 27 8.84 21.00 -12.11
N SER A 28 8.92 20.11 -11.10
CA SER A 28 8.18 20.24 -9.85
C SER A 28 8.63 21.42 -8.98
N VAL A 29 9.90 21.79 -9.05
CA VAL A 29 10.44 22.98 -8.35
C VAL A 29 9.87 24.25 -8.99
N ILE A 30 9.94 24.38 -10.31
CA ILE A 30 9.36 25.52 -11.03
C ILE A 30 7.85 25.62 -10.80
N TRP A 31 7.14 24.52 -10.84
CA TRP A 31 5.70 24.49 -10.57
C TRP A 31 5.36 24.98 -9.15
N ARG A 32 6.10 24.53 -8.11
CA ARG A 32 5.90 25.01 -6.72
C ARG A 32 6.15 26.49 -6.57
N ILE A 33 7.22 27.00 -7.19
CA ILE A 33 7.53 28.43 -7.16
C ILE A 33 6.44 29.20 -7.89
N ALA A 34 6.09 28.80 -9.12
CA ALA A 34 5.10 29.48 -9.93
C ALA A 34 3.70 29.46 -9.33
N LYS A 35 3.24 28.36 -8.76
CA LYS A 35 1.88 28.19 -8.24
C LYS A 35 1.72 28.61 -6.78
N HIS A 36 2.71 28.34 -5.95
CA HIS A 36 2.62 28.49 -4.50
C HIS A 36 3.59 29.52 -3.89
N GLY A 37 4.47 30.13 -4.70
CA GLY A 37 5.50 31.05 -4.19
C GLY A 37 6.50 30.39 -3.24
N GLN A 38 6.64 29.06 -3.28
CA GLN A 38 7.50 28.30 -2.39
C GLN A 38 8.88 28.11 -3.01
N TRP A 39 9.84 28.92 -2.57
CA TRP A 39 11.25 28.83 -2.97
C TRP A 39 11.94 27.66 -2.28
N THR A 40 13.06 27.19 -2.85
CA THR A 40 13.84 26.09 -2.26
C THR A 40 14.58 26.55 -1.00
N GLN A 41 15.03 25.61 -0.17
CA GLN A 41 15.86 25.94 1.00
C GLN A 41 17.30 26.31 0.64
N ARG A 42 17.72 26.11 -0.62
CA ARG A 42 19.08 26.40 -1.11
C ARG A 42 19.13 27.79 -1.76
N SER A 43 19.78 28.76 -1.12
CA SER A 43 19.86 30.14 -1.58
C SER A 43 20.49 30.29 -2.98
N LYS A 44 21.57 29.56 -3.26
CA LYS A 44 22.25 29.58 -4.59
C LYS A 44 21.33 29.14 -5.72
N THR A 45 20.55 28.06 -5.50
CA THR A 45 19.59 27.55 -6.48
C THR A 45 18.46 28.57 -6.72
N ASN A 46 18.00 29.26 -5.68
CA ASN A 46 16.94 30.27 -5.81
C ASN A 46 17.42 31.49 -6.62
N ALA A 47 18.63 31.97 -6.39
CA ALA A 47 19.22 33.08 -7.16
C ALA A 47 19.32 32.69 -8.66
N GLN A 48 19.79 31.50 -8.95
CA GLN A 48 19.89 30.99 -10.33
C GLN A 48 18.51 30.91 -11.01
N ILE A 49 17.50 30.40 -10.32
CA ILE A 49 16.13 30.32 -10.85
C ILE A 49 15.56 31.73 -11.07
N GLN A 50 15.77 32.66 -10.15
CA GLN A 50 15.33 34.05 -10.28
C GLN A 50 15.93 34.71 -11.50
N THR A 51 17.24 34.55 -11.71
CA THR A 51 17.95 35.14 -12.86
C THR A 51 17.37 34.58 -14.18
N VAL A 52 17.20 33.28 -14.28
CA VAL A 52 16.67 32.64 -15.49
C VAL A 52 15.22 33.08 -15.78
N ILE A 53 14.36 33.11 -14.75
CA ILE A 53 12.97 33.58 -14.91
C ILE A 53 12.93 35.06 -15.34
N ALA A 54 13.75 35.90 -14.70
CA ALA A 54 13.81 37.33 -15.02
C ALA A 54 14.26 37.55 -16.47
N GLN A 55 15.30 36.85 -16.89
CA GLN A 55 15.85 36.97 -18.24
C GLN A 55 14.84 36.54 -19.31
N LEU A 56 14.22 35.38 -19.15
CA LEU A 56 13.22 34.87 -20.12
C LEU A 56 11.95 35.74 -20.18
N LEU A 57 11.53 36.34 -19.05
CA LEU A 57 10.37 37.26 -19.06
C LEU A 57 10.73 38.64 -19.61
N THR A 58 11.99 39.07 -19.50
CA THR A 58 12.49 40.31 -20.11
C THR A 58 12.65 40.16 -21.62
N ASP A 59 13.06 38.98 -22.10
CA ASP A 59 13.16 38.66 -23.55
C ASP A 59 11.79 38.67 -24.23
N GLU A 60 10.69 38.53 -23.45
CA GLU A 60 9.30 38.63 -23.91
C GLU A 60 8.68 40.04 -23.69
N ASP A 61 9.51 41.09 -23.62
CA ASP A 61 9.13 42.50 -23.46
C ASP A 61 8.27 42.84 -22.23
N LEU A 62 8.32 42.05 -21.16
CA LEU A 62 7.57 42.31 -19.93
C LEU A 62 8.29 43.31 -19.03
N PRO A 63 7.58 44.30 -18.42
CA PRO A 63 8.19 45.32 -17.56
C PRO A 63 8.88 44.75 -16.34
N ALA A 64 10.13 45.13 -16.09
CA ALA A 64 10.96 44.64 -14.99
C ALA A 64 10.28 44.80 -13.61
N GLU A 65 9.47 45.84 -13.42
CA GLU A 65 8.72 46.09 -12.17
C GLU A 65 7.64 45.03 -11.94
N GLN A 66 6.94 44.57 -12.97
CA GLN A 66 5.94 43.51 -12.89
C GLN A 66 6.61 42.17 -12.59
N ILE A 67 7.75 41.87 -13.18
CA ILE A 67 8.53 40.65 -12.93
C ILE A 67 9.00 40.60 -11.47
N ALA A 68 9.58 41.69 -10.95
CA ALA A 68 10.02 41.77 -9.57
C ALA A 68 8.87 41.59 -8.58
N LYS A 69 7.72 42.24 -8.82
CA LYS A 69 6.54 42.14 -8.00
C LYS A 69 5.93 40.72 -7.97
N ALA A 70 5.96 40.04 -9.10
CA ALA A 70 5.48 38.65 -9.20
C ALA A 70 6.41 37.65 -8.52
N MET A 71 7.73 37.86 -8.57
CA MET A 71 8.70 37.01 -7.89
C MET A 71 8.72 37.22 -6.36
N ALA A 72 8.44 38.43 -5.90
CA ALA A 72 8.35 38.74 -4.45
C ALA A 72 7.05 38.27 -3.81
N TRP A 73 6.09 37.77 -4.59
CA TRP A 73 4.80 37.34 -4.07
C TRP A 73 4.94 36.11 -3.17
N GLN A 74 4.41 36.22 -1.95
CA GLN A 74 4.23 35.11 -1.01
C GLN A 74 2.76 34.99 -0.63
N PRO A 75 2.21 33.75 -0.54
CA PRO A 75 0.85 33.56 -0.08
C PRO A 75 0.70 34.10 1.35
N LYS A 76 -0.34 34.87 1.64
CA LYS A 76 -0.64 35.32 3.00
C LYS A 76 -0.76 34.09 3.90
N LYS A 77 0.13 33.96 4.88
CA LYS A 77 0.00 32.95 5.95
C LYS A 77 -1.32 33.21 6.67
N GLN A 78 -2.26 32.27 6.60
CA GLN A 78 -3.38 32.27 7.53
C GLN A 78 -2.78 32.20 8.94
N LYS A 79 -3.03 33.24 9.75
CA LYS A 79 -2.65 33.28 11.16
C LYS A 79 -3.28 32.07 11.85
N ALA A 80 -2.43 31.15 12.32
CA ALA A 80 -2.83 30.19 13.32
C ALA A 80 -3.27 30.99 14.56
N GLN A 81 -4.55 30.88 14.93
CA GLN A 81 -5.05 31.45 16.17
C GLN A 81 -4.36 30.74 17.34
N SER A 82 -3.54 31.49 18.05
CA SER A 82 -2.97 31.10 19.33
C SER A 82 -4.10 30.86 20.33
N ARG A 83 -4.10 29.66 20.89
CA ARG A 83 -5.00 29.23 21.98
C ARG A 83 -4.53 29.92 23.28
N PRO A 84 -5.35 30.62 24.05
CA PRO A 84 -4.96 31.09 25.38
C PRO A 84 -5.03 29.94 26.37
N GLU A 85 -3.94 29.77 27.12
CA GLU A 85 -3.91 28.98 28.35
C GLU A 85 -4.89 29.57 29.37
N LYS A 86 -5.72 28.72 29.98
CA LYS A 86 -6.39 29.03 31.25
C LYS A 86 -6.30 27.85 32.20
N HIS A 87 -5.76 28.18 33.33
CA HIS A 87 -5.67 27.38 34.56
C HIS A 87 -7.04 27.11 35.19
N SER A 88 -7.12 25.91 35.83
CA SER A 88 -7.79 25.57 37.09
C SER A 88 -9.31 25.84 37.21
N GLU A 89 -10.10 25.04 37.73
CA GLU A 89 -10.33 24.16 38.86
C GLU A 89 -11.74 23.50 38.78
N PRO A 90 -12.08 22.50 39.56
CA PRO A 90 -13.18 21.59 39.24
C PRO A 90 -14.50 22.05 39.89
N SER A 91 -15.59 22.00 39.17
CA SER A 91 -16.93 22.13 39.73
C SER A 91 -18.00 21.33 38.99
N ALA A 92 -18.58 20.41 39.77
CA ALA A 92 -19.96 19.91 39.74
C ALA A 92 -20.69 19.59 38.44
N ARG A 93 -21.13 18.34 38.41
CA ARG A 93 -22.11 17.71 37.53
C ARG A 93 -23.32 18.62 37.17
N ALA A 94 -23.55 18.76 35.87
CA ALA A 94 -24.87 19.00 35.34
C ALA A 94 -24.96 18.29 33.97
N THR A 95 -25.81 17.30 33.90
CA THR A 95 -26.27 16.61 32.70
C THR A 95 -26.88 17.59 31.70
N LYS A 96 -26.31 17.71 30.50
CA LYS A 96 -26.96 18.38 29.35
C LYS A 96 -27.16 17.37 28.23
N PRO A 97 -28.26 17.44 27.49
CA PRO A 97 -28.56 16.47 26.43
C PRO A 97 -27.61 16.60 25.27
N VAL A 98 -27.20 15.41 24.76
CA VAL A 98 -26.31 15.25 23.61
C VAL A 98 -26.95 15.81 22.36
N ALA A 99 -26.49 16.96 21.91
CA ALA A 99 -26.81 17.47 20.57
C ALA A 99 -26.03 16.62 19.54
N LEU A 100 -26.77 15.90 18.70
CA LEU A 100 -26.24 15.19 17.54
C LEU A 100 -25.43 16.16 16.66
N ILE A 101 -24.15 15.99 16.62
CA ILE A 101 -23.30 16.67 15.65
C ILE A 101 -23.33 15.84 14.37
N SER A 102 -24.30 16.14 13.50
CA SER A 102 -24.25 15.72 12.09
C SER A 102 -23.21 16.57 11.35
N LYS A 103 -21.96 16.20 11.42
CA LYS A 103 -20.96 16.59 10.42
C LYS A 103 -20.70 15.36 9.57
N THR A 104 -21.23 15.38 8.35
CA THR A 104 -20.84 14.49 7.26
C THR A 104 -19.34 14.65 7.04
N ILE A 105 -18.55 13.75 7.60
CA ILE A 105 -17.10 13.69 7.34
C ILE A 105 -16.96 12.91 6.05
N GLU A 106 -16.60 13.58 4.97
CA GLU A 106 -16.02 12.93 3.80
C GLU A 106 -14.74 12.20 4.30
N GLY A 107 -14.87 10.89 4.50
CA GLY A 107 -13.82 10.06 5.08
C GLY A 107 -12.60 10.03 4.18
N ASN A 108 -11.49 10.57 4.68
CA ASN A 108 -10.19 10.39 4.07
C ASN A 108 -9.84 8.89 4.12
N PRO A 109 -9.64 8.18 2.97
CA PRO A 109 -9.37 6.74 2.95
C PRO A 109 -8.13 6.33 3.77
N ASP A 110 -7.19 7.25 4.00
CA ASP A 110 -6.00 6.99 4.82
C ASP A 110 -6.31 6.83 6.32
N MET A 111 -7.45 7.33 6.80
CA MET A 111 -7.86 7.17 8.21
C MET A 111 -8.29 5.74 8.54
N LEU A 112 -8.74 4.96 7.57
CA LEU A 112 -9.13 3.55 7.75
C LEU A 112 -7.93 2.63 8.06
N LEU A 113 -6.71 3.08 7.78
CA LEU A 113 -5.48 2.31 8.02
C LEU A 113 -4.83 2.60 9.38
N ARG A 114 -5.35 3.55 10.18
CA ARG A 114 -4.84 3.77 11.52
C ARG A 114 -5.18 2.61 12.44
N LYS A 115 -4.17 2.07 13.09
CA LYS A 115 -4.35 0.99 14.05
C LYS A 115 -5.00 1.53 15.32
N HIS A 116 -6.19 1.01 15.66
CA HIS A 116 -6.87 1.27 16.91
C HIS A 116 -6.84 0.00 17.78
N PRO A 117 -6.14 0.00 18.92
CA PRO A 117 -6.22 -1.11 19.86
C PRO A 117 -7.55 -1.07 20.64
N VAL A 118 -8.08 -2.23 20.98
CA VAL A 118 -9.19 -2.34 21.94
C VAL A 118 -8.61 -2.09 23.34
N ARG A 119 -9.11 -1.07 24.05
CA ARG A 119 -8.63 -0.67 25.37
C ARG A 119 -8.87 -1.77 26.41
N GLU A 120 -8.19 -1.68 27.53
CA GLU A 120 -8.32 -2.67 28.61
C GLU A 120 -9.72 -2.62 29.22
N GLU A 121 -10.25 -1.43 29.46
CA GLU A 121 -11.60 -1.20 29.96
C GLU A 121 -12.63 -1.80 29.00
N THR A 122 -12.49 -1.55 27.72
CA THR A 122 -13.35 -2.07 26.66
C THR A 122 -13.31 -3.60 26.59
N ARG A 123 -12.13 -4.22 26.77
CA ARG A 123 -12.01 -5.67 26.83
C ARG A 123 -12.76 -6.24 28.04
N ALA A 124 -12.62 -5.61 29.19
CA ALA A 124 -13.34 -6.00 30.41
C ALA A 124 -14.85 -5.86 30.22
N HIS A 125 -15.31 -4.76 29.60
CA HIS A 125 -16.73 -4.50 29.28
C HIS A 125 -17.36 -5.62 28.43
N PHE A 126 -16.64 -6.10 27.39
CA PHE A 126 -17.11 -7.18 26.52
C PHE A 126 -16.67 -8.57 26.94
N GLY A 127 -16.03 -8.74 28.10
CA GLY A 127 -15.58 -10.03 28.62
C GLY A 127 -14.50 -10.71 27.78
N LEU A 128 -13.61 -9.94 27.15
CA LEU A 128 -12.55 -10.44 26.29
C LEU A 128 -11.24 -10.60 27.02
N ALA A 129 -10.61 -11.78 26.91
CA ALA A 129 -9.32 -12.07 27.54
C ALA A 129 -8.15 -11.30 26.94
N ALA A 130 -8.25 -10.90 25.66
CA ALA A 130 -7.23 -10.15 24.94
C ALA A 130 -7.87 -9.31 23.83
N ASP A 131 -7.07 -8.43 23.18
CA ASP A 131 -7.53 -7.70 21.99
C ASP A 131 -7.69 -8.68 20.81
N PRO A 132 -8.91 -8.85 20.25
CA PRO A 132 -9.18 -9.78 19.17
C PRO A 132 -8.50 -9.39 17.83
N PHE A 133 -8.06 -8.12 17.71
CA PHE A 133 -7.56 -7.53 16.48
C PHE A 133 -6.05 -7.29 16.47
N VAL A 134 -5.36 -7.67 17.55
CA VAL A 134 -3.89 -7.69 17.56
C VAL A 134 -3.39 -8.69 16.54
N ASP A 135 -2.37 -8.29 15.78
CA ASP A 135 -1.70 -9.12 14.75
C ASP A 135 -0.73 -10.13 15.42
N ASP A 136 -1.25 -10.90 16.37
CA ASP A 136 -0.52 -11.94 17.11
C ASP A 136 -0.83 -13.33 16.51
N LEU A 137 -0.38 -13.49 15.25
CA LEU A 137 -0.48 -14.77 14.57
C LEU A 137 0.77 -15.61 14.88
N ARG A 138 0.63 -16.59 15.78
CA ARG A 138 1.73 -17.47 16.21
C ARG A 138 1.76 -18.79 15.45
N SER A 139 0.62 -19.20 14.91
CA SER A 139 0.47 -20.48 14.24
C SER A 139 -0.55 -20.40 13.09
N ALA A 140 -0.55 -21.42 12.25
CA ALA A 140 -1.52 -21.55 11.16
C ALA A 140 -2.97 -21.63 11.68
N SER A 141 -3.21 -22.12 12.89
CA SER A 141 -4.53 -22.17 13.53
C SER A 141 -5.10 -20.79 13.89
N ASP A 142 -4.25 -19.76 13.97
CA ASP A 142 -4.67 -18.40 14.28
C ASP A 142 -5.19 -17.64 13.04
N VAL A 143 -5.04 -18.25 11.86
CA VAL A 143 -5.41 -17.63 10.59
C VAL A 143 -6.81 -18.04 10.18
N VAL A 144 -7.66 -17.04 9.90
CA VAL A 144 -9.00 -17.31 9.35
C VAL A 144 -8.88 -17.78 7.89
N ASN A 145 -9.25 -19.02 7.65
CA ASN A 145 -9.14 -19.62 6.34
C ASN A 145 -10.42 -19.41 5.49
N HIS A 146 -10.79 -18.14 5.29
CA HIS A 146 -11.97 -17.77 4.49
C HIS A 146 -11.79 -18.07 2.99
N LYS A 147 -12.89 -18.12 2.24
CA LYS A 147 -12.94 -18.61 0.84
C LYS A 147 -11.88 -17.99 -0.08
N THR A 148 -11.77 -16.66 -0.12
CA THR A 148 -10.82 -15.95 -1.01
C THR A 148 -9.37 -16.16 -0.59
N PHE A 149 -9.08 -16.17 0.71
CA PHE A 149 -7.77 -16.47 1.26
C PHE A 149 -7.32 -17.90 0.97
N ARG A 150 -8.22 -18.86 1.19
CA ARG A 150 -7.98 -20.28 0.89
C ARG A 150 -7.68 -20.51 -0.59
N LEU A 151 -8.42 -19.85 -1.50
CA LEU A 151 -8.17 -19.91 -2.93
C LEU A 151 -6.77 -19.40 -3.26
N ALA A 152 -6.42 -18.21 -2.77
CA ALA A 152 -5.09 -17.61 -2.98
C ALA A 152 -3.97 -18.52 -2.48
N LEU A 153 -4.10 -19.05 -1.25
CA LEU A 153 -3.10 -19.94 -0.67
C LEU A 153 -2.98 -21.26 -1.45
N THR A 154 -4.10 -21.80 -1.96
CA THR A 154 -4.11 -23.00 -2.81
C THR A 154 -3.35 -22.77 -4.11
N GLN A 155 -3.53 -21.60 -4.75
CA GLN A 155 -2.79 -21.23 -5.95
C GLN A 155 -1.30 -21.06 -5.66
N MET A 156 -0.94 -20.38 -4.57
CA MET A 156 0.46 -20.25 -4.15
C MET A 156 1.12 -21.63 -3.93
N ARG A 157 0.41 -22.54 -3.28
CA ARG A 157 0.86 -23.92 -3.07
C ARG A 157 1.03 -24.69 -4.39
N SER A 158 0.10 -24.51 -5.32
CA SER A 158 0.17 -25.14 -6.63
C SER A 158 1.40 -24.69 -7.40
N VAL A 159 1.62 -23.39 -7.48
CA VAL A 159 2.81 -22.82 -8.15
C VAL A 159 4.10 -23.28 -7.48
N ALA A 160 4.16 -23.26 -6.14
CA ALA A 160 5.36 -23.73 -5.42
C ALA A 160 5.67 -25.23 -5.67
N LYS A 161 4.63 -26.07 -5.82
CA LYS A 161 4.79 -27.53 -6.03
C LYS A 161 5.08 -27.93 -7.47
N HIS A 162 4.47 -27.23 -8.42
CA HIS A 162 4.47 -27.63 -9.82
C HIS A 162 5.28 -26.72 -10.75
N GLY A 163 5.84 -25.64 -10.21
CA GLY A 163 6.45 -24.59 -11.00
C GLY A 163 5.41 -23.60 -11.52
N GLY A 164 5.87 -22.57 -12.19
CA GLY A 164 5.03 -21.53 -12.76
C GLY A 164 5.32 -20.15 -12.17
N MET A 165 4.56 -19.16 -12.66
CA MET A 165 4.62 -17.79 -12.16
C MET A 165 3.24 -17.32 -11.70
N MET A 166 3.20 -16.62 -10.57
CA MET A 166 1.98 -15.97 -10.12
C MET A 166 2.25 -14.62 -9.46
N ALA A 167 1.24 -13.77 -9.48
CA ALA A 167 1.21 -12.53 -8.73
C ALA A 167 0.00 -12.53 -7.79
N LEU A 168 0.26 -12.46 -6.48
CA LEU A 168 -0.76 -12.27 -5.45
C LEU A 168 -0.93 -10.76 -5.23
N LEU A 169 -2.09 -10.24 -5.57
CA LEU A 169 -2.42 -8.83 -5.45
C LEU A 169 -3.45 -8.61 -4.33
N GLY A 170 -3.37 -7.45 -3.71
CA GLY A 170 -4.37 -7.04 -2.72
C GLY A 170 -4.03 -5.69 -2.12
N GLU A 171 -5.03 -5.02 -1.61
CA GLU A 171 -4.89 -3.76 -0.88
C GLU A 171 -4.05 -3.93 0.38
N SER A 172 -3.59 -2.81 0.96
CA SER A 172 -2.96 -2.82 2.28
C SER A 172 -3.92 -3.42 3.31
N GLY A 173 -3.41 -4.34 4.14
CA GLY A 173 -4.23 -5.03 5.15
C GLY A 173 -5.16 -6.15 4.62
N ALA A 174 -5.05 -6.55 3.34
CA ALA A 174 -5.83 -7.66 2.77
C ALA A 174 -5.40 -9.06 3.26
N GLY A 175 -4.25 -9.18 3.94
CA GLY A 175 -3.73 -10.46 4.43
C GLY A 175 -2.63 -11.08 3.56
N LYS A 176 -2.00 -10.32 2.65
CA LYS A 176 -0.89 -10.80 1.81
C LYS A 176 0.27 -11.39 2.61
N SER A 177 0.74 -10.66 3.63
CA SER A 177 1.83 -11.13 4.50
C SER A 177 1.44 -12.34 5.32
N THR A 178 0.15 -12.48 5.66
CA THR A 178 -0.39 -13.68 6.31
C THR A 178 -0.31 -14.88 5.36
N ALA A 179 -0.72 -14.72 4.09
CA ALA A 179 -0.62 -15.77 3.08
C ALA A 179 0.83 -16.22 2.85
N ARG A 180 1.76 -15.26 2.81
CA ARG A 180 3.20 -15.55 2.75
C ARG A 180 3.67 -16.36 3.96
N ARG A 181 3.35 -15.92 5.20
CA ARG A 181 3.74 -16.64 6.43
C ARG A 181 3.21 -18.06 6.43
N MET A 182 1.95 -18.27 6.03
CA MET A 182 1.35 -19.60 5.89
C MET A 182 2.09 -20.49 4.89
N LEU A 183 2.49 -19.92 3.74
CA LEU A 183 3.26 -20.66 2.73
C LEU A 183 4.64 -21.03 3.27
N LEU A 184 5.32 -20.10 3.94
CA LEU A 184 6.63 -20.32 4.55
C LEU A 184 6.57 -21.41 5.63
N ASP A 185 5.63 -21.32 6.55
CA ASP A 185 5.45 -22.28 7.64
C ASP A 185 5.25 -23.70 7.08
N GLU A 186 4.42 -23.83 6.04
CA GLU A 186 4.16 -25.13 5.39
C GLU A 186 5.39 -25.70 4.67
N PHE A 187 6.17 -24.86 3.98
CA PHE A 187 7.24 -25.35 3.09
C PHE A 187 8.62 -25.33 3.73
N GLN A 188 8.89 -24.51 4.74
CA GLN A 188 10.17 -24.51 5.46
C GLN A 188 10.40 -25.81 6.25
N SER A 189 9.33 -26.45 6.71
CA SER A 189 9.40 -27.75 7.37
C SER A 189 9.69 -28.91 6.42
N LYS A 190 9.61 -28.69 5.10
CA LYS A 190 9.84 -29.71 4.07
C LYS A 190 11.24 -29.57 3.49
N SER A 191 12.09 -30.56 3.72
CA SER A 191 13.51 -30.56 3.29
C SER A 191 13.72 -30.47 1.77
N ASN A 192 12.69 -30.81 0.98
CA ASN A 192 12.74 -30.75 -0.47
C ASN A 192 12.34 -29.39 -1.08
N PHE A 193 12.06 -28.36 -0.25
CA PHE A 193 11.77 -27.02 -0.74
C PHE A 193 12.86 -26.04 -0.34
N VAL A 194 13.29 -25.22 -1.29
CA VAL A 194 14.21 -24.11 -1.09
C VAL A 194 13.46 -22.81 -1.40
N ILE A 195 13.10 -22.07 -0.36
CA ILE A 195 12.43 -20.78 -0.53
C ILE A 195 13.49 -19.68 -0.53
N ILE A 196 13.45 -18.85 -1.56
CA ILE A 196 14.37 -17.75 -1.80
C ILE A 196 13.58 -16.45 -1.69
N GLU A 197 13.96 -15.62 -0.73
CA GLU A 197 13.32 -14.32 -0.49
C GLU A 197 14.38 -13.22 -0.62
N PRO A 198 14.52 -12.59 -1.80
CA PRO A 198 15.39 -11.44 -1.95
C PRO A 198 14.91 -10.31 -1.03
N LYS A 199 15.83 -9.74 -0.25
CA LYS A 199 15.47 -8.64 0.67
C LYS A 199 15.29 -7.35 -0.10
N THR A 200 14.11 -6.75 0.04
CA THR A 200 13.76 -5.44 -0.55
C THR A 200 14.07 -4.26 0.35
N LEU A 201 14.74 -4.50 1.50
CA LEU A 201 15.08 -3.46 2.48
C LEU A 201 15.95 -2.37 1.84
N GLY A 202 15.52 -1.13 1.95
CA GLY A 202 16.20 0.04 1.38
C GLY A 202 16.12 0.16 -0.14
N MET A 203 15.33 -0.69 -0.80
CA MET A 203 15.09 -0.60 -2.24
C MET A 203 13.84 0.24 -2.51
N ASP A 204 13.96 1.16 -3.48
CA ASP A 204 12.87 2.03 -3.91
C ASP A 204 12.73 1.96 -5.42
N GLU A 205 11.54 2.29 -5.92
CA GLU A 205 11.26 2.39 -7.34
C GLU A 205 12.02 3.55 -8.00
N ASN A 206 12.37 4.56 -7.21
CA ASN A 206 12.98 5.78 -7.69
C ASN A 206 14.50 5.75 -7.55
N VAL A 207 15.21 5.80 -8.70
CA VAL A 207 16.69 5.78 -8.77
C VAL A 207 17.33 6.93 -7.97
N GLN A 208 16.61 8.03 -7.78
CA GLN A 208 17.13 9.22 -7.11
C GLN A 208 17.08 9.14 -5.58
N THR A 209 16.22 8.30 -5.02
CA THR A 209 15.98 8.21 -3.57
C THR A 209 16.38 6.89 -2.95
N GLY A 210 16.61 5.82 -3.75
CA GLY A 210 16.93 4.51 -3.23
C GLY A 210 17.62 3.59 -4.25
N SER A 211 17.99 2.42 -3.80
CA SER A 211 18.57 1.36 -4.65
C SER A 211 17.46 0.52 -5.28
N ILE A 212 17.47 0.39 -6.60
CA ILE A 212 16.52 -0.46 -7.33
C ILE A 212 16.94 -1.92 -7.21
N MET A 213 16.01 -2.82 -6.94
CA MET A 213 16.26 -4.26 -7.06
C MET A 213 16.45 -4.61 -8.54
N LYS A 214 17.67 -5.05 -8.88
CA LYS A 214 18.03 -5.52 -10.22
C LYS A 214 18.01 -7.05 -10.26
N SER A 215 17.94 -7.63 -11.45
CA SER A 215 18.05 -9.08 -11.64
C SER A 215 19.33 -9.68 -11.05
N ALA A 216 20.42 -8.91 -11.04
CA ALA A 216 21.66 -9.32 -10.40
C ALA A 216 21.49 -9.61 -8.91
N HIS A 217 20.74 -8.77 -8.18
CA HIS A 217 20.45 -8.98 -6.75
C HIS A 217 19.60 -10.22 -6.53
N ILE A 218 18.67 -10.51 -7.46
CA ILE A 218 17.85 -11.73 -7.41
C ILE A 218 18.75 -12.96 -7.63
N ALA A 219 19.63 -12.92 -8.64
CA ALA A 219 20.59 -13.99 -8.91
C ALA A 219 21.50 -14.25 -7.70
N GLU A 220 22.02 -13.19 -7.09
CA GLU A 220 22.85 -13.27 -5.87
C GLU A 220 22.09 -13.89 -4.69
N ALA A 221 20.82 -13.51 -4.50
CA ALA A 221 19.97 -14.08 -3.45
C ALA A 221 19.72 -15.59 -3.67
N ILE A 222 19.52 -16.00 -4.94
CA ILE A 222 19.36 -17.42 -5.28
C ILE A 222 20.65 -18.20 -4.97
N ILE A 223 21.80 -17.71 -5.45
CA ILE A 223 23.12 -18.34 -5.23
C ILE A 223 23.38 -18.46 -3.72
N ALA A 224 23.25 -17.37 -2.97
CA ALA A 224 23.48 -17.35 -1.53
C ALA A 224 22.54 -18.28 -0.75
N ARG A 225 21.31 -18.50 -1.24
CA ARG A 225 20.37 -19.44 -0.62
C ARG A 225 20.69 -20.90 -0.90
N LEU A 226 21.23 -21.18 -2.10
CA LEU A 226 21.64 -22.54 -2.50
C LEU A 226 22.95 -22.95 -1.83
N ASP A 227 23.91 -22.03 -1.76
CA ASP A 227 25.19 -22.19 -1.08
C ASP A 227 25.68 -20.85 -0.50
N PRO A 228 25.54 -20.66 0.83
CA PRO A 228 26.00 -19.44 1.51
C PRO A 228 27.52 -19.20 1.42
N THR A 229 28.31 -20.22 1.08
CA THR A 229 29.78 -20.14 0.97
C THR A 229 30.24 -19.83 -0.43
N ALA A 230 29.36 -19.90 -1.43
CA ALA A 230 29.69 -19.69 -2.82
C ALA A 230 30.20 -18.28 -3.09
N LYS A 231 31.38 -18.18 -3.70
CA LYS A 231 31.91 -16.89 -4.17
C LYS A 231 31.21 -16.49 -5.45
N LEU A 232 30.61 -15.30 -5.44
CA LEU A 232 29.93 -14.74 -6.60
C LEU A 232 30.94 -14.46 -7.74
N ARG A 233 30.61 -14.91 -8.94
CA ARG A 233 31.37 -14.60 -10.14
C ARG A 233 31.23 -13.12 -10.50
N ARG A 234 32.33 -12.49 -10.97
CA ARG A 234 32.37 -11.05 -11.21
C ARG A 234 31.57 -10.63 -12.46
N SER A 235 31.71 -11.37 -13.57
CA SER A 235 30.96 -11.04 -14.79
C SER A 235 29.48 -11.49 -14.67
N PRO A 236 28.53 -10.73 -15.21
CA PRO A 236 27.13 -11.12 -15.22
C PRO A 236 26.86 -12.46 -15.88
N GLU A 237 27.53 -12.74 -17.01
CA GLU A 237 27.40 -14.00 -17.73
C GLU A 237 27.91 -15.20 -16.90
N ALA A 238 29.11 -15.08 -16.30
CA ALA A 238 29.63 -16.13 -15.45
C ALA A 238 28.75 -16.36 -14.20
N ARG A 239 28.12 -15.29 -13.67
CA ARG A 239 27.17 -15.39 -12.56
C ARG A 239 25.89 -16.10 -12.98
N ASN A 240 25.36 -15.83 -14.16
CA ASN A 240 24.18 -16.52 -14.69
C ASN A 240 24.47 -18.00 -14.91
N THR A 241 25.63 -18.34 -15.48
CA THR A 241 26.05 -19.72 -15.63
C THR A 241 26.25 -20.43 -14.28
N GLN A 242 26.80 -19.74 -13.29
CA GLN A 242 26.93 -20.26 -11.91
C GLN A 242 25.57 -20.57 -11.31
N LEU A 243 24.61 -19.61 -11.42
CA LEU A 243 23.25 -19.74 -10.94
C LEU A 243 22.54 -20.93 -11.58
N GLU A 244 22.60 -21.06 -12.91
CA GLU A 244 21.96 -22.14 -13.65
C GLU A 244 22.49 -23.50 -13.23
N GLN A 245 23.84 -23.67 -13.14
CA GLN A 245 24.46 -24.90 -12.68
C GLN A 245 24.05 -25.27 -11.26
N MET A 246 24.03 -24.29 -10.34
CA MET A 246 23.66 -24.53 -8.95
C MET A 246 22.16 -24.90 -8.82
N LEU A 247 21.28 -24.21 -9.54
CA LEU A 247 19.86 -24.57 -9.60
C LEU A 247 19.66 -25.97 -10.16
N LYS A 248 20.35 -26.29 -11.28
CA LYS A 248 20.23 -27.59 -11.92
C LYS A 248 20.73 -28.74 -11.00
N ASN A 249 21.86 -28.56 -10.36
CA ASN A 249 22.37 -29.56 -9.41
C ASN A 249 21.41 -29.76 -8.22
N SER A 250 20.90 -28.69 -7.68
CA SER A 250 19.94 -28.74 -6.59
C SER A 250 18.60 -29.37 -7.01
N PHE A 251 18.12 -29.05 -8.22
CA PHE A 251 16.88 -29.62 -8.80
C PHE A 251 17.02 -31.12 -9.07
N LEU A 252 18.14 -31.55 -9.65
CA LEU A 252 18.42 -32.97 -9.86
C LEU A 252 18.59 -33.75 -8.55
N GLY A 253 18.98 -33.08 -7.46
CA GLY A 253 18.92 -33.57 -6.09
C GLY A 253 17.52 -33.65 -5.49
N GLY A 254 16.45 -33.42 -6.27
CA GLY A 254 15.05 -33.53 -5.85
C GLY A 254 14.50 -32.29 -5.11
N ARG A 255 15.23 -31.17 -5.11
CA ARG A 255 14.78 -29.92 -4.46
C ARG A 255 13.93 -29.08 -5.42
N LYS A 256 12.90 -28.46 -4.89
CA LYS A 256 12.03 -27.48 -5.58
C LYS A 256 12.35 -26.07 -5.09
N HIS A 257 12.53 -25.15 -6.02
CA HIS A 257 12.93 -23.77 -5.69
C HIS A 257 11.77 -22.84 -5.90
N VAL A 258 11.55 -21.96 -4.93
CA VAL A 258 10.48 -20.94 -4.96
C VAL A 258 11.10 -19.58 -4.71
N LEU A 259 11.09 -18.73 -5.71
CA LEU A 259 11.42 -17.32 -5.60
C LEU A 259 10.17 -16.55 -5.18
N LEU A 260 10.21 -15.98 -3.97
CA LEU A 260 9.11 -15.22 -3.41
C LEU A 260 9.56 -13.77 -3.21
N ILE A 261 8.91 -12.83 -3.90
CA ILE A 261 9.24 -11.40 -3.85
C ILE A 261 8.07 -10.65 -3.24
N GLU A 262 8.25 -10.10 -2.03
CA GLU A 262 7.31 -9.17 -1.40
C GLU A 262 7.45 -7.75 -1.97
N GLU A 263 6.40 -6.94 -1.79
CA GLU A 263 6.33 -5.56 -2.27
C GLU A 263 6.70 -5.43 -3.76
N ALA A 264 6.31 -6.44 -4.57
CA ALA A 264 6.68 -6.54 -5.98
C ALA A 264 6.18 -5.35 -6.82
N HIS A 265 5.21 -4.57 -6.33
CA HIS A 265 4.78 -3.32 -6.94
C HIS A 265 5.88 -2.24 -6.93
N ARG A 266 6.90 -2.37 -6.06
CA ARG A 266 8.09 -1.50 -6.03
C ARG A 266 9.17 -1.91 -7.03
N LEU A 267 9.07 -3.08 -7.64
CA LEU A 267 10.01 -3.49 -8.68
C LEU A 267 9.93 -2.55 -9.87
N HIS A 268 11.10 -2.20 -10.40
CA HIS A 268 11.16 -1.51 -11.68
C HIS A 268 10.69 -2.45 -12.80
N TRP A 269 10.01 -1.90 -13.80
CA TRP A 269 9.45 -2.68 -14.91
C TRP A 269 10.52 -3.52 -15.65
N SER A 270 11.77 -3.02 -15.78
CA SER A 270 12.88 -3.78 -16.37
C SER A 270 13.24 -5.03 -15.56
N THR A 271 13.14 -4.98 -14.23
CA THR A 271 13.37 -6.15 -13.37
C THR A 271 12.26 -7.18 -13.56
N ILE A 272 11.01 -6.74 -13.65
CA ILE A 272 9.87 -7.64 -13.91
C ILE A 272 10.06 -8.38 -15.26
N LYS A 273 10.48 -7.66 -16.32
CA LYS A 273 10.80 -8.29 -17.60
C LYS A 273 11.88 -9.38 -17.47
N GLN A 274 12.93 -9.08 -16.71
CA GLN A 274 14.04 -10.01 -16.51
C GLN A 274 13.66 -11.26 -15.69
N LEU A 275 12.56 -11.23 -14.93
CA LEU A 275 12.05 -12.43 -14.24
C LEU A 275 11.66 -13.55 -15.21
N LYS A 276 11.30 -13.22 -16.48
CA LYS A 276 11.07 -14.20 -17.53
C LYS A 276 12.30 -15.11 -17.70
N GLY A 277 13.52 -14.54 -17.77
CA GLY A 277 14.75 -15.30 -17.92
C GLY A 277 15.02 -16.28 -16.76
N PHE A 278 14.61 -15.94 -15.54
CA PHE A 278 14.70 -16.88 -14.40
C PHE A 278 13.67 -18.00 -14.50
N TYR A 279 12.48 -17.72 -15.03
CA TYR A 279 11.45 -18.74 -15.23
C TYR A 279 11.81 -19.72 -16.35
N GLU A 280 12.51 -19.26 -17.38
CA GLU A 280 12.97 -20.06 -18.52
C GLU A 280 14.17 -20.98 -18.20
N LEU A 281 14.66 -20.94 -16.94
CA LEU A 281 15.64 -21.92 -16.48
C LEU A 281 14.97 -23.27 -16.26
N GLU A 282 15.15 -24.19 -17.19
CA GLU A 282 14.47 -25.48 -17.24
C GLU A 282 15.45 -26.65 -17.18
N SER A 283 14.99 -27.78 -16.65
CA SER A 283 15.66 -29.07 -16.77
C SER A 283 14.73 -30.03 -17.49
N GLY A 284 15.02 -30.31 -18.75
CA GLY A 284 14.09 -30.96 -19.66
C GLY A 284 12.88 -30.06 -19.92
N PHE A 285 11.68 -30.55 -19.63
CA PHE A 285 10.41 -29.79 -19.78
C PHE A 285 9.91 -29.17 -18.46
N THR A 286 10.73 -29.17 -17.42
CA THR A 286 10.29 -28.74 -16.09
C THR A 286 11.04 -27.47 -15.67
N PRO A 287 10.32 -26.37 -15.38
CA PRO A 287 10.94 -25.18 -14.81
C PRO A 287 11.59 -25.48 -13.46
N MET A 288 12.84 -25.06 -13.30
CA MET A 288 13.59 -25.27 -12.07
C MET A 288 13.25 -24.29 -10.95
N LEU A 289 12.54 -23.20 -11.28
CA LEU A 289 12.21 -22.12 -10.35
C LEU A 289 10.74 -21.73 -10.49
N ALA A 290 9.99 -21.80 -9.40
CA ALA A 290 8.67 -21.18 -9.29
C ALA A 290 8.82 -19.72 -8.85
N ILE A 291 7.99 -18.81 -9.39
CA ILE A 291 8.06 -17.38 -9.05
C ILE A 291 6.73 -16.92 -8.49
N ILE A 292 6.74 -16.38 -7.28
CA ILE A 292 5.58 -15.81 -6.60
C ILE A 292 5.86 -14.34 -6.28
N LEU A 293 5.11 -13.46 -6.93
CA LEU A 293 5.15 -12.03 -6.68
C LEU A 293 4.02 -11.65 -5.73
N ILE A 294 4.31 -10.92 -4.66
CA ILE A 294 3.30 -10.42 -3.72
C ILE A 294 3.36 -8.90 -3.76
N GLY A 295 2.24 -8.25 -4.09
CA GLY A 295 2.20 -6.81 -4.25
C GLY A 295 0.84 -6.17 -4.00
N GLN A 296 0.83 -4.84 -4.01
CA GLN A 296 -0.41 -4.07 -3.98
C GLN A 296 -1.03 -4.00 -5.39
N THR A 297 -2.21 -3.41 -5.49
CA THR A 297 -2.97 -3.32 -6.74
C THR A 297 -2.25 -2.53 -7.85
N GLU A 298 -1.28 -1.67 -7.49
CA GLU A 298 -0.40 -0.96 -8.42
C GLU A 298 0.42 -1.92 -9.30
N LEU A 299 0.78 -3.09 -8.79
CA LEU A 299 1.45 -4.11 -9.59
C LEU A 299 0.60 -4.54 -10.79
N ARG A 300 -0.74 -4.54 -10.66
CA ARG A 300 -1.65 -4.82 -11.77
C ARG A 300 -1.51 -3.80 -12.90
N HIS A 301 -1.37 -2.51 -12.57
CA HIS A 301 -1.16 -1.47 -13.57
C HIS A 301 0.15 -1.69 -14.30
N LYS A 302 1.23 -1.95 -13.57
CA LYS A 302 2.54 -2.29 -14.17
C LYS A 302 2.47 -3.50 -15.10
N LEU A 303 1.71 -4.52 -14.73
CA LEU A 303 1.53 -5.71 -15.57
C LEU A 303 0.64 -5.45 -16.80
N LYS A 304 -0.25 -4.44 -16.78
CA LYS A 304 -1.12 -4.11 -17.92
C LYS A 304 -0.53 -3.12 -18.91
N GLU A 305 0.30 -2.18 -18.45
CA GLU A 305 0.84 -1.06 -19.25
C GLU A 305 2.07 -1.45 -20.09
N GLY A 306 2.45 -2.71 -20.08
CA GLY A 306 3.71 -3.14 -20.62
C GLY A 306 3.79 -3.32 -22.13
N ASP A 307 4.99 -3.10 -22.65
CA ASP A 307 5.55 -3.51 -23.93
C ASP A 307 5.24 -4.97 -24.31
N SER A 308 5.50 -5.34 -25.57
CA SER A 308 5.35 -6.71 -26.07
C SER A 308 6.04 -7.78 -25.22
N GLU A 309 7.24 -7.47 -24.69
CA GLU A 309 7.98 -8.38 -23.80
C GLU A 309 7.29 -8.62 -22.44
N LEU A 310 6.61 -7.59 -21.92
CA LEU A 310 5.85 -7.76 -20.69
C LEU A 310 4.58 -8.58 -20.91
N ARG A 311 3.99 -8.52 -22.12
CA ARG A 311 2.83 -9.35 -22.48
C ARG A 311 3.13 -10.85 -22.38
N GLU A 312 4.33 -11.27 -22.78
CA GLU A 312 4.74 -12.68 -22.63
C GLU A 312 4.88 -13.09 -21.18
N PHE A 313 5.44 -12.22 -20.33
CA PHE A 313 5.49 -12.47 -18.89
C PHE A 313 4.08 -12.60 -18.31
N VAL A 314 3.19 -11.64 -18.64
CA VAL A 314 1.80 -11.63 -18.14
C VAL A 314 1.01 -12.84 -18.61
N ALA A 315 1.21 -13.28 -19.86
CA ALA A 315 0.55 -14.47 -20.40
C ALA A 315 0.89 -15.77 -19.63
N ARG A 316 2.07 -15.81 -19.00
CA ARG A 316 2.54 -16.94 -18.19
C ARG A 316 2.32 -16.74 -16.69
N CYS A 317 1.97 -15.51 -16.25
CA CYS A 317 1.82 -15.15 -14.86
C CYS A 317 0.35 -15.21 -14.43
N GLN A 318 0.00 -16.14 -13.56
CA GLN A 318 -1.33 -16.21 -12.98
C GLN A 318 -1.53 -15.06 -11.98
N VAL A 319 -2.51 -14.19 -12.23
CA VAL A 319 -2.83 -13.08 -11.34
C VAL A 319 -3.99 -13.48 -10.43
N VAL A 320 -3.77 -13.43 -9.12
CA VAL A 320 -4.73 -13.78 -8.08
C VAL A 320 -4.95 -12.59 -7.15
N ASP A 321 -6.21 -12.23 -6.93
CA ASP A 321 -6.57 -11.14 -6.02
C ASP A 321 -6.99 -11.66 -4.65
N LEU A 322 -6.46 -11.04 -3.60
CA LEU A 322 -7.06 -11.10 -2.28
C LEU A 322 -8.22 -10.10 -2.22
N ALA A 323 -9.40 -10.57 -2.59
CA ALA A 323 -10.61 -9.77 -2.57
C ALA A 323 -11.04 -9.40 -1.14
N PRO A 324 -11.89 -8.37 -0.98
CA PRO A 324 -12.52 -8.06 0.30
C PRO A 324 -13.24 -9.26 0.90
N LEU A 325 -13.45 -9.25 2.21
CA LEU A 325 -14.04 -10.37 2.96
C LEU A 325 -15.45 -10.76 2.47
N GLY A 326 -16.24 -9.79 1.99
CA GLY A 326 -17.58 -10.04 1.45
C GLY A 326 -18.44 -10.86 2.42
N GLU A 327 -19.01 -11.96 1.89
CA GLU A 327 -19.84 -12.89 2.66
C GLU A 327 -19.12 -13.57 3.84
N SER A 328 -17.79 -13.65 3.78
CA SER A 328 -16.98 -14.24 4.84
C SER A 328 -16.76 -13.31 6.06
N LEU A 329 -17.27 -12.07 6.02
CA LEU A 329 -17.06 -11.09 7.09
C LEU A 329 -17.56 -11.58 8.45
N LYS A 330 -18.78 -12.15 8.49
CA LYS A 330 -19.36 -12.67 9.73
C LYS A 330 -18.50 -13.80 10.32
N GLU A 331 -18.13 -14.77 9.48
CA GLU A 331 -17.27 -15.90 9.87
C GLU A 331 -15.91 -15.38 10.39
N TYR A 332 -15.34 -14.39 9.70
CA TYR A 332 -14.07 -13.79 10.06
C TYR A 332 -14.09 -13.13 11.45
N ILE A 333 -15.08 -12.28 11.72
CA ILE A 333 -15.21 -11.60 13.03
C ILE A 333 -15.51 -12.61 14.12
N THR A 334 -16.41 -13.57 13.86
CA THR A 334 -16.74 -14.63 14.82
C THR A 334 -15.50 -15.40 15.25
N PHE A 335 -14.65 -15.77 14.30
CA PHE A 335 -13.40 -16.48 14.62
C PHE A 335 -12.47 -15.62 15.47
N LYS A 336 -12.30 -14.35 15.13
CA LYS A 336 -11.43 -13.42 15.86
C LYS A 336 -11.90 -13.23 17.31
N LEU A 337 -13.19 -13.06 17.53
CA LEU A 337 -13.76 -12.91 18.87
C LEU A 337 -13.65 -14.22 19.69
N LYS A 338 -13.95 -15.36 19.09
CA LYS A 338 -13.86 -16.67 19.78
C LYS A 338 -12.45 -17.00 20.28
N ARG A 339 -11.40 -16.56 19.55
CA ARG A 339 -10.00 -16.73 20.01
C ARG A 339 -9.72 -16.10 21.37
N VAL A 340 -10.43 -15.05 21.71
CA VAL A 340 -10.24 -14.30 22.98
C VAL A 340 -11.38 -14.49 23.96
N GLY A 341 -12.21 -15.53 23.76
CA GLY A 341 -13.32 -15.88 24.66
C GLY A 341 -14.59 -15.08 24.42
N GLY A 342 -14.65 -14.26 23.37
CA GLY A 342 -15.84 -13.45 23.04
C GLY A 342 -16.80 -14.18 22.11
N ASP A 343 -18.05 -13.72 22.11
CA ASP A 343 -19.09 -14.15 21.19
C ASP A 343 -19.60 -12.99 20.33
N LEU A 344 -19.91 -13.29 19.05
CA LEU A 344 -20.33 -12.25 18.10
C LEU A 344 -21.63 -11.57 18.54
N ASP A 345 -22.64 -12.36 18.94
CA ASP A 345 -23.95 -11.85 19.31
C ASP A 345 -23.97 -11.15 20.67
N ALA A 346 -22.93 -11.40 21.52
CA ALA A 346 -22.71 -10.64 22.74
C ALA A 346 -22.09 -9.27 22.48
N VAL A 347 -21.20 -9.15 21.47
CA VAL A 347 -20.48 -7.91 21.14
C VAL A 347 -21.25 -7.03 20.16
N LEU A 348 -21.88 -7.61 19.13
CA LEU A 348 -22.55 -6.87 18.05
C LEU A 348 -24.07 -7.04 18.10
N GLU A 349 -24.78 -5.93 17.85
CA GLU A 349 -26.23 -5.94 17.62
C GLU A 349 -26.54 -6.29 16.17
N LYS A 350 -27.79 -6.73 15.93
CA LYS A 350 -28.32 -6.90 14.57
C LYS A 350 -28.24 -5.58 13.82
N GLY A 351 -27.73 -5.61 12.57
CA GLY A 351 -27.51 -4.41 11.74
C GLY A 351 -26.13 -3.76 11.89
N ALA A 352 -25.36 -4.07 12.92
CA ALA A 352 -24.00 -3.52 13.08
C ALA A 352 -23.04 -4.01 11.97
N LEU A 353 -23.21 -5.25 11.51
CA LEU A 353 -22.41 -5.80 10.40
C LEU A 353 -22.71 -5.10 9.08
N GLU A 354 -23.99 -4.84 8.80
CA GLU A 354 -24.43 -4.12 7.60
C GLU A 354 -23.92 -2.67 7.62
N ALA A 355 -23.98 -2.00 8.78
CA ALA A 355 -23.45 -0.67 8.97
C ALA A 355 -21.93 -0.64 8.73
N LEU A 356 -21.21 -1.66 9.20
CA LEU A 356 -19.77 -1.81 8.98
C LEU A 356 -19.44 -1.97 7.48
N VAL A 357 -20.18 -2.83 6.77
CA VAL A 357 -20.02 -3.00 5.31
C VAL A 357 -20.33 -1.71 4.57
N LYS A 358 -21.43 -1.03 4.91
CA LYS A 358 -21.83 0.25 4.31
C LYS A 358 -20.74 1.31 4.48
N ARG A 359 -20.17 1.42 5.67
CA ARG A 359 -19.13 2.40 5.98
C ARG A 359 -17.80 2.11 5.28
N LEU A 360 -17.48 0.84 5.09
CA LEU A 360 -16.27 0.40 4.37
C LEU A 360 -16.49 0.27 2.85
N THR A 361 -17.67 0.63 2.33
CA THR A 361 -17.94 0.65 0.90
C THR A 361 -17.99 2.09 0.41
N ILE A 362 -17.03 2.47 -0.44
CA ILE A 362 -16.95 3.82 -0.99
C ILE A 362 -17.81 3.87 -2.26
N THR A 363 -18.92 4.59 -2.18
CA THR A 363 -19.74 4.90 -3.36
C THR A 363 -19.12 6.07 -4.10
N THR A 364 -18.45 5.83 -5.21
CA THR A 364 -17.90 6.90 -6.04
C THR A 364 -19.03 7.54 -6.86
N GLN A 365 -19.51 8.70 -6.44
CA GLN A 365 -20.29 9.58 -7.31
C GLN A 365 -19.34 10.21 -8.33
N ARG A 366 -19.04 9.53 -9.41
CA ARG A 366 -18.37 10.10 -10.59
C ARG A 366 -19.30 10.04 -11.79
N GLY A 367 -19.84 11.21 -12.11
CA GLY A 367 -20.14 11.79 -13.42
C GLY A 367 -20.79 10.91 -14.49
N THR A 368 -22.04 11.21 -14.74
CA THR A 368 -22.84 11.29 -16.00
C THR A 368 -22.61 10.32 -17.18
N ALA A 369 -21.51 9.57 -17.27
CA ALA A 369 -21.25 8.71 -18.44
C ALA A 369 -21.48 7.21 -18.20
N ARG A 370 -21.84 6.76 -17.01
CA ARG A 370 -22.01 5.31 -16.66
C ARG A 370 -23.39 4.94 -16.11
N GLN A 371 -24.35 5.86 -16.13
CA GLN A 371 -25.74 5.57 -15.77
C GLN A 371 -26.50 4.65 -16.77
N ALA A 372 -25.86 4.24 -17.87
CA ALA A 372 -26.47 3.35 -18.86
C ALA A 372 -26.48 1.86 -18.48
N PHE A 373 -25.74 1.44 -17.43
CA PHE A 373 -25.76 0.07 -16.92
C PHE A 373 -25.95 0.09 -15.40
N GLY A 374 -27.16 0.18 -14.96
CA GLY A 374 -27.78 0.15 -13.67
C GLY A 374 -27.15 -0.64 -12.50
N ALA A 375 -25.88 -0.40 -12.18
CA ALA A 375 -25.29 -0.87 -10.94
C ALA A 375 -24.38 0.24 -10.38
N GLU A 376 -24.76 0.81 -9.23
CA GLU A 376 -23.88 1.55 -8.35
C GLU A 376 -22.73 0.63 -7.88
N ALA A 377 -21.66 0.60 -8.65
CA ALA A 377 -20.49 -0.21 -8.30
C ALA A 377 -19.68 0.51 -7.20
N GLY A 378 -20.10 0.37 -5.95
CA GLY A 378 -19.32 0.75 -4.79
C GLY A 378 -18.02 -0.06 -4.73
N ILE A 379 -16.89 0.62 -4.45
CA ILE A 379 -15.61 -0.05 -4.20
C ILE A 379 -15.61 -0.52 -2.75
N SER A 380 -15.72 -1.82 -2.54
CA SER A 380 -15.65 -2.40 -1.19
C SER A 380 -14.23 -2.34 -0.64
N LYS A 381 -14.06 -1.75 0.54
CA LYS A 381 -12.82 -1.74 1.33
C LYS A 381 -12.91 -2.63 2.58
N VAL A 382 -13.78 -3.63 2.55
CA VAL A 382 -14.01 -4.60 3.65
C VAL A 382 -12.84 -5.60 3.73
N TYR A 383 -11.64 -5.08 3.99
CA TYR A 383 -10.44 -5.86 4.21
C TYR A 383 -10.18 -6.09 5.70
N PRO A 384 -9.47 -7.16 6.09
CA PRO A 384 -9.17 -7.48 7.49
C PRO A 384 -8.73 -6.28 8.34
N LEU A 385 -7.73 -5.52 7.91
CA LEU A 385 -7.22 -4.39 8.66
C LEU A 385 -8.25 -3.26 8.84
N ALA A 386 -8.99 -2.92 7.79
CA ALA A 386 -10.03 -1.89 7.86
C ALA A 386 -11.17 -2.31 8.80
N VAL A 387 -11.56 -3.59 8.75
CA VAL A 387 -12.56 -4.18 9.66
C VAL A 387 -12.06 -4.13 11.11
N HIS A 388 -10.81 -4.50 11.36
CA HIS A 388 -10.21 -4.45 12.70
C HIS A 388 -10.24 -3.04 13.26
N ASN A 389 -9.77 -2.06 12.49
CA ASN A 389 -9.69 -0.67 12.95
C ASN A 389 -11.07 -0.08 13.24
N LEU A 390 -12.03 -0.29 12.34
CA LEU A 390 -13.39 0.23 12.53
C LEU A 390 -14.09 -0.44 13.71
N LEU A 391 -13.96 -1.76 13.83
CA LEU A 391 -14.62 -2.50 14.90
C LEU A 391 -13.99 -2.20 16.26
N ALA A 392 -12.66 -2.07 16.35
CA ALA A 392 -11.99 -1.65 17.59
C ALA A 392 -12.41 -0.23 18.01
N ALA A 393 -12.52 0.71 17.05
CA ALA A 393 -13.01 2.06 17.33
C ALA A 393 -14.47 2.04 17.80
N ALA A 394 -15.34 1.24 17.17
CA ALA A 394 -16.73 1.11 17.54
C ALA A 394 -16.91 0.45 18.92
N MET A 395 -16.11 -0.56 19.26
CA MET A 395 -16.11 -1.17 20.60
C MET A 395 -15.68 -0.19 21.68
N ASN A 396 -14.61 0.57 21.43
CA ASN A 396 -14.16 1.61 22.37
C ASN A 396 -15.23 2.70 22.57
N ALA A 397 -15.93 3.10 21.49
CA ALA A 397 -17.03 4.05 21.60
C ALA A 397 -18.25 3.49 22.33
N ALA A 398 -18.56 2.20 22.15
CA ALA A 398 -19.65 1.54 22.88
C ALA A 398 -19.37 1.52 24.39
N ASP A 399 -18.15 1.23 24.79
CA ASP A 399 -17.71 1.25 26.19
C ASP A 399 -17.82 2.67 26.78
N GLU A 400 -17.32 3.71 26.07
CA GLU A 400 -17.46 5.11 26.50
C GLU A 400 -18.90 5.55 26.68
N LEU A 401 -19.83 5.02 25.89
CA LEU A 401 -21.26 5.30 25.96
C LEU A 401 -21.99 4.40 26.98
N GLY A 402 -21.32 3.42 27.57
CA GLY A 402 -21.92 2.42 28.44
C GLY A 402 -22.94 1.52 27.71
N ALA A 403 -22.81 1.38 26.39
CA ALA A 403 -23.72 0.58 25.59
C ALA A 403 -23.36 -0.92 25.73
N PRO A 404 -24.31 -1.82 25.99
CA PRO A 404 -24.03 -3.25 26.22
C PRO A 404 -23.56 -3.97 24.96
N LYS A 405 -23.81 -3.40 23.78
CA LYS A 405 -23.40 -3.95 22.47
C LYS A 405 -23.06 -2.82 21.50
N VAL A 406 -22.26 -3.14 20.50
CA VAL A 406 -21.99 -2.24 19.38
C VAL A 406 -23.20 -2.22 18.45
N THR A 407 -23.88 -1.08 18.38
CA THR A 407 -25.04 -0.85 17.52
C THR A 407 -24.64 -0.33 16.13
N ALA A 408 -25.57 -0.35 15.19
CA ALA A 408 -25.35 0.25 13.86
C ALA A 408 -25.01 1.75 13.95
N GLN A 409 -25.67 2.49 14.86
CA GLN A 409 -25.42 3.92 15.08
C GLN A 409 -24.02 4.18 15.62
N ILE A 410 -23.53 3.32 16.53
CA ILE A 410 -22.16 3.43 17.06
C ILE A 410 -21.14 3.18 15.94
N VAL A 411 -21.37 2.19 15.08
CA VAL A 411 -20.49 1.93 13.92
C VAL A 411 -20.49 3.12 12.96
N GLU A 412 -21.64 3.72 12.68
CA GLU A 412 -21.75 4.90 11.81
C GLU A 412 -21.09 6.15 12.42
N GLY A 413 -21.14 6.31 13.75
CA GLY A 413 -20.56 7.41 14.49
C GLY A 413 -19.12 7.21 14.96
N ALA A 414 -18.58 6.00 14.89
CA ALA A 414 -17.23 5.71 15.34
C ALA A 414 -16.22 6.61 14.61
N GLY A 415 -15.53 7.47 15.36
CA GLY A 415 -14.56 8.42 14.83
C GLY A 415 -13.33 7.70 14.30
N LEU A 416 -13.15 7.75 12.99
CA LEU A 416 -11.95 7.34 12.29
C LEU A 416 -11.22 8.56 11.77
#